data_591b724fde69f1858c235c52a2b66781
#
_entry.id   591b724fde69f1858c235c52a2b66781
#
_cell.length_a   1.000
_cell.length_b   1.000
_cell.length_c   1.000
_cell.angle_alpha   90.00
_cell.angle_beta   90.00
_cell.angle_gamma   90.00
#
_symmetry.space_group_name_H-M   'P 1'
#
loop_
_entity.id
_entity.type
_entity.pdbx_description
1 polymer ?
#
loop_
_entity_poly.entity_id
_entity_poly.type
_entity_poly.pdbx_seq_one_letter_code
_entity_poly.pdbx_strand_id
1 'polypeptide(L)'
;MNDLRESILGAEAAADMLSKSLFLISVGGNDLFEYQLNMSKNDPNLPEAQELLRILSSTYQNSSTGEKLHCQSLYTLGARRFGIVGIAPIRCCPLERGLGTGECKKEMNGLAQAFFNATEILLLYLTSQVQDMKHSLSNPYEITFEVLDNPKAGGFKEAPTGCCGNGSYNAESACNIDAKLCPNRREYVFWDAIHPTERAAKLAARALFGGGAKYAITLILSYLALICS
;
A
#
# COMPACT_ATOMS: atom_id res chain seq x y z
N MET A 1 1.96 -21.34 8.44
CA MET A 1 3.21 -20.89 9.08
C MET A 1 3.31 -21.30 10.55
N ASN A 2 2.18 -21.38 11.27
CA ASN A 2 2.18 -21.80 12.69
C ASN A 2 2.59 -23.27 12.87
N ASP A 3 2.02 -24.20 12.10
CA ASP A 3 2.27 -25.64 12.28
C ASP A 3 3.75 -26.05 12.21
N LEU A 4 4.53 -25.43 11.33
CA LEU A 4 5.96 -25.75 11.19
C LEU A 4 6.79 -25.20 12.36
N ARG A 5 6.42 -24.06 12.93
CA ARG A 5 7.16 -23.43 14.04
C ARG A 5 6.76 -24.01 15.37
N GLU A 6 5.49 -24.34 15.58
CA GLU A 6 5.03 -25.08 16.77
C GLU A 6 5.68 -26.46 16.85
N SER A 7 5.87 -27.14 15.72
CA SER A 7 6.55 -28.44 15.69
C SER A 7 8.06 -28.36 15.98
N ILE A 8 8.71 -27.21 15.71
CA ILE A 8 10.16 -27.03 15.88
C ILE A 8 10.52 -26.40 17.25
N LEU A 9 9.75 -25.40 17.67
CA LEU A 9 10.09 -24.56 18.83
C LEU A 9 9.18 -24.79 20.04
N GLY A 10 8.04 -25.47 19.88
CA GLY A 10 6.96 -25.52 20.87
C GLY A 10 6.07 -24.26 20.79
N ALA A 11 4.81 -24.39 21.21
CA ALA A 11 3.78 -23.34 21.08
C ALA A 11 4.13 -22.05 21.82
N GLU A 12 4.72 -22.14 23.00
CA GLU A 12 5.11 -20.99 23.82
C GLU A 12 6.22 -20.16 23.17
N ALA A 13 7.28 -20.81 22.69
CA ALA A 13 8.37 -20.14 21.99
C ALA A 13 7.93 -19.52 20.64
N ALA A 14 6.98 -20.16 19.95
CA ALA A 14 6.39 -19.61 18.73
C ALA A 14 5.57 -18.34 19.02
N ALA A 15 4.75 -18.36 20.06
CA ALA A 15 3.97 -17.19 20.48
C ALA A 15 4.87 -16.04 20.95
N ASP A 16 5.91 -16.31 21.72
CA ASP A 16 6.91 -15.31 22.13
C ASP A 16 7.58 -14.64 20.93
N MET A 17 8.02 -15.44 19.95
CA MET A 17 8.61 -14.92 18.72
C MET A 17 7.61 -14.06 17.92
N LEU A 18 6.34 -14.47 17.78
CA LEU A 18 5.32 -13.70 17.09
C LEU A 18 5.02 -12.38 17.81
N SER A 19 5.04 -12.37 19.15
CA SER A 19 4.83 -11.17 19.96
C SER A 19 5.91 -10.11 19.74
N LYS A 20 7.13 -10.53 19.43
CA LYS A 20 8.28 -9.68 19.14
C LYS A 20 8.43 -9.33 17.66
N SER A 21 7.64 -9.94 16.78
CA SER A 21 7.69 -9.71 15.34
C SER A 21 6.85 -8.50 14.92
N LEU A 22 7.32 -7.79 13.88
CA LEU A 22 6.54 -6.78 13.17
C LEU A 22 5.87 -7.41 11.94
N PHE A 23 4.56 -7.29 11.87
CA PHE A 23 3.76 -7.74 10.73
C PHE A 23 3.47 -6.56 9.82
N LEU A 24 4.06 -6.54 8.63
CA LEU A 24 3.81 -5.52 7.62
C LEU A 24 2.73 -6.01 6.67
N ILE A 25 1.64 -5.25 6.54
CA ILE A 25 0.46 -5.57 5.74
C ILE A 25 0.21 -4.46 4.73
N SER A 26 0.13 -4.83 3.45
CA SER A 26 -0.21 -3.92 2.34
C SER A 26 -1.20 -4.63 1.44
N VAL A 27 -2.46 -4.22 1.47
CA VAL A 27 -3.57 -4.83 0.72
C VAL A 27 -4.53 -3.77 0.19
N GLY A 28 -5.38 -4.13 -0.78
CA GLY A 28 -6.43 -3.28 -1.33
C GLY A 28 -5.99 -2.43 -2.53
N GLY A 29 -4.70 -2.34 -2.82
CA GLY A 29 -4.19 -1.54 -3.95
C GLY A 29 -4.65 -2.06 -5.31
N ASN A 30 -4.56 -3.37 -5.53
CA ASN A 30 -5.00 -4.00 -6.77
C ASN A 30 -6.53 -3.93 -6.93
N ASP A 31 -7.27 -4.13 -5.84
CA ASP A 31 -8.73 -4.05 -5.85
C ASP A 31 -9.22 -2.66 -6.24
N LEU A 32 -8.63 -1.61 -5.64
CA LEU A 32 -8.94 -0.23 -6.00
C LEU A 32 -8.53 0.12 -7.43
N PHE A 33 -7.40 -0.41 -7.89
CA PHE A 33 -6.94 -0.20 -9.25
C PHE A 33 -7.90 -0.85 -10.27
N GLU A 34 -8.27 -2.11 -10.06
CA GLU A 34 -9.24 -2.81 -10.90
C GLU A 34 -10.59 -2.12 -10.91
N TYR A 35 -11.08 -1.71 -9.75
CA TYR A 35 -12.31 -0.94 -9.62
C TYR A 35 -12.28 0.34 -10.46
N GLN A 36 -11.19 1.12 -10.39
CA GLN A 36 -11.07 2.35 -11.16
C GLN A 36 -10.99 2.10 -12.67
N LEU A 37 -10.28 1.05 -13.09
CA LEU A 37 -10.26 0.66 -14.50
C LEU A 37 -11.65 0.29 -15.01
N ASN A 38 -12.44 -0.44 -14.23
CA ASN A 38 -13.78 -0.87 -14.61
C ASN A 38 -14.77 0.30 -14.58
N MET A 39 -14.62 1.25 -13.64
CA MET A 39 -15.36 2.53 -13.70
C MET A 39 -15.11 3.27 -15.02
N SER A 40 -13.87 3.32 -15.49
CA SER A 40 -13.52 3.97 -16.75
C SER A 40 -14.15 3.28 -17.98
N LYS A 41 -14.51 2.00 -17.85
CA LYS A 41 -15.20 1.21 -18.88
C LYS A 41 -16.73 1.25 -18.74
N ASN A 42 -17.28 1.97 -17.75
CA ASN A 42 -18.71 2.02 -17.44
C ASN A 42 -19.33 0.62 -17.18
N ASP A 43 -18.64 -0.25 -16.45
CA ASP A 43 -19.14 -1.57 -16.11
C ASP A 43 -20.41 -1.47 -15.24
N PRO A 44 -21.57 -1.96 -15.69
CA PRO A 44 -22.84 -1.85 -14.95
C PRO A 44 -22.89 -2.75 -13.70
N ASN A 45 -21.96 -3.68 -13.53
CA ASN A 45 -21.91 -4.60 -12.38
C ASN A 45 -20.98 -4.12 -11.25
N LEU A 46 -20.38 -2.94 -11.40
CA LEU A 46 -19.53 -2.39 -10.34
C LEU A 46 -20.36 -2.09 -9.09
N PRO A 47 -19.89 -2.51 -7.90
CA PRO A 47 -20.50 -2.10 -6.65
C PRO A 47 -20.34 -0.58 -6.46
N GLU A 48 -21.20 0.01 -5.66
CA GLU A 48 -20.97 1.38 -5.22
C GLU A 48 -19.65 1.52 -4.46
N ALA A 49 -19.01 2.69 -4.53
CA ALA A 49 -17.71 2.95 -3.89
C ALA A 49 -17.73 2.65 -2.38
N GLN A 50 -18.84 2.94 -1.70
CA GLN A 50 -19.01 2.66 -0.26
C GLN A 50 -19.03 1.16 0.03
N GLU A 51 -19.66 0.37 -0.81
CA GLU A 51 -19.69 -1.09 -0.67
C GLU A 51 -18.31 -1.70 -0.91
N LEU A 52 -17.57 -1.22 -1.92
CA LEU A 52 -16.18 -1.62 -2.12
C LEU A 52 -15.33 -1.34 -0.88
N LEU A 53 -15.41 -0.12 -0.33
CA LEU A 53 -14.67 0.25 0.88
C LEU A 53 -15.05 -0.63 2.08
N ARG A 54 -16.32 -1.00 2.21
CA ARG A 54 -16.80 -1.90 3.25
C ARG A 54 -16.20 -3.30 3.08
N ILE A 55 -16.18 -3.84 1.87
CA ILE A 55 -15.59 -5.14 1.55
C ILE A 55 -14.10 -5.13 1.87
N LEU A 56 -13.34 -4.15 1.37
CA LEU A 56 -11.91 -4.03 1.61
C LEU A 56 -11.57 -3.85 3.09
N SER A 57 -12.34 -3.03 3.82
CA SER A 57 -12.14 -2.85 5.25
C SER A 57 -12.45 -4.12 6.04
N SER A 58 -13.41 -4.94 5.59
CA SER A 58 -13.74 -6.21 6.24
C SER A 58 -12.60 -7.22 6.19
N THR A 59 -11.67 -7.11 5.24
CA THR A 59 -10.48 -7.97 5.16
C THR A 59 -9.55 -7.80 6.37
N TYR A 60 -9.61 -6.67 7.06
CA TYR A 60 -8.88 -6.46 8.31
C TYR A 60 -9.65 -6.97 9.55
N GLN A 61 -10.99 -7.05 9.52
CA GLN A 61 -11.80 -7.38 10.69
C GLN A 61 -12.08 -8.87 10.88
N ASN A 62 -12.74 -9.49 9.96
CA ASN A 62 -13.09 -10.90 10.06
C ASN A 62 -13.84 -11.31 8.80
N SER A 63 -13.51 -12.39 8.17
CA SER A 63 -14.31 -12.92 7.08
C SER A 63 -14.85 -14.29 7.44
N SER A 64 -16.16 -14.44 7.33
CA SER A 64 -16.84 -15.75 7.35
C SER A 64 -16.52 -16.61 6.11
N THR A 65 -15.75 -16.10 5.17
CA THR A 65 -15.36 -16.74 3.92
C THR A 65 -13.85 -16.96 3.86
N GLY A 66 -13.35 -17.99 4.47
CA GLY A 66 -12.16 -18.83 4.16
C GLY A 66 -10.77 -18.22 3.90
N GLU A 67 -10.57 -17.00 3.50
CA GLU A 67 -9.25 -16.40 3.24
C GLU A 67 -8.92 -15.34 4.30
N LYS A 68 -8.00 -15.70 5.19
CA LYS A 68 -7.71 -14.96 6.43
C LYS A 68 -6.38 -14.24 6.37
N LEU A 69 -6.39 -12.96 6.05
CA LEU A 69 -5.30 -12.06 6.45
C LEU A 69 -5.88 -11.09 7.49
N HIS A 70 -5.92 -11.49 8.76
CA HIS A 70 -6.61 -10.69 9.78
C HIS A 70 -5.66 -10.32 10.90
N CYS A 71 -5.55 -9.02 11.19
CA CYS A 71 -4.89 -8.53 12.39
C CYS A 71 -5.37 -9.29 13.63
N GLN A 72 -6.66 -9.57 13.74
CA GLN A 72 -7.23 -10.33 14.85
C GLN A 72 -6.79 -11.80 14.88
N SER A 73 -6.73 -12.48 13.73
CA SER A 73 -6.21 -13.85 13.66
C SER A 73 -4.73 -13.92 14.00
N LEU A 74 -3.93 -12.99 13.49
CA LEU A 74 -2.52 -12.88 13.84
C LEU A 74 -2.32 -12.54 15.32
N TYR A 75 -3.16 -11.66 15.88
CA TYR A 75 -3.15 -11.32 17.29
C TYR A 75 -3.43 -12.56 18.16
N THR A 76 -4.43 -13.38 17.80
CA THR A 76 -4.76 -14.63 18.52
C THR A 76 -3.58 -15.61 18.52
N LEU A 77 -2.76 -15.59 17.46
CA LEU A 77 -1.55 -16.39 17.34
C LEU A 77 -0.34 -15.83 18.10
N GLY A 78 -0.46 -14.65 18.71
CA GLY A 78 0.58 -14.01 19.49
C GLY A 78 1.15 -12.73 18.89
N ALA A 79 0.79 -12.33 17.67
CA ALA A 79 1.25 -11.06 17.08
C ALA A 79 0.75 -9.85 17.89
N ARG A 80 1.61 -8.82 18.03
CA ARG A 80 1.31 -7.62 18.81
C ARG A 80 1.59 -6.31 18.06
N ARG A 81 2.31 -6.37 16.94
CA ARG A 81 2.78 -5.18 16.22
C ARG A 81 2.45 -5.27 14.74
N PHE A 82 1.69 -4.29 14.27
CA PHE A 82 1.15 -4.27 12.92
C PHE A 82 1.53 -2.97 12.21
N GLY A 83 2.33 -3.07 11.16
CA GLY A 83 2.58 -1.99 10.22
C GLY A 83 1.61 -2.11 9.05
N ILE A 84 0.69 -1.18 8.91
CA ILE A 84 -0.25 -1.16 7.80
C ILE A 84 0.22 -0.12 6.81
N VAL A 85 0.35 -0.49 5.54
CA VAL A 85 0.69 0.44 4.47
C VAL A 85 -0.57 0.77 3.70
N GLY A 86 -0.96 2.04 3.69
CA GLY A 86 -2.08 2.55 2.93
C GLY A 86 -1.85 2.46 1.41
N ILE A 87 -2.76 3.00 0.63
CA ILE A 87 -2.70 2.95 -0.84
C ILE A 87 -2.17 4.27 -1.37
N ALA A 88 -1.22 4.19 -2.31
CA ALA A 88 -0.71 5.34 -3.05
C ALA A 88 -1.80 5.92 -3.99
N PRO A 89 -1.66 7.16 -4.49
CA PRO A 89 -2.61 7.76 -5.42
C PRO A 89 -2.55 7.07 -6.79
N ILE A 90 -3.41 6.09 -7.00
CA ILE A 90 -3.43 5.19 -8.16
C ILE A 90 -3.59 5.96 -9.47
N ARG A 91 -4.46 6.97 -9.50
CA ARG A 91 -4.72 7.77 -10.71
C ARG A 91 -3.55 8.65 -11.17
N CYS A 92 -2.44 8.59 -10.48
CA CYS A 92 -1.22 9.32 -10.87
C CYS A 92 -0.22 8.45 -11.63
N CYS A 93 -0.47 7.15 -11.77
CA CYS A 93 0.41 6.26 -12.52
C CYS A 93 0.33 6.53 -14.05
N PRO A 94 1.35 6.13 -14.81
CA PRO A 94 1.40 6.34 -16.27
C PRO A 94 0.16 5.84 -17.01
N LEU A 95 -0.39 4.67 -16.63
CA LEU A 95 -1.57 4.08 -17.27
C LEU A 95 -2.80 4.99 -17.13
N GLU A 96 -3.10 5.42 -15.91
CA GLU A 96 -4.26 6.27 -15.64
C GLU A 96 -4.12 7.65 -16.30
N ARG A 97 -2.89 8.17 -16.41
CA ARG A 97 -2.62 9.39 -17.18
C ARG A 97 -2.89 9.20 -18.67
N GLY A 98 -2.48 8.06 -19.22
CA GLY A 98 -2.72 7.73 -20.64
C GLY A 98 -4.19 7.51 -20.98
N LEU A 99 -4.99 7.00 -20.05
CA LEU A 99 -6.43 6.81 -20.21
C LEU A 99 -7.25 8.09 -19.97
N GLY A 100 -6.66 9.09 -19.33
CA GLY A 100 -7.34 10.33 -18.95
C GLY A 100 -6.77 11.57 -19.65
N THR A 101 -6.79 12.69 -18.93
CA THR A 101 -6.29 14.01 -19.40
C THR A 101 -4.78 14.17 -19.31
N GLY A 102 -4.04 13.17 -18.83
CA GLY A 102 -2.61 13.24 -18.55
C GLY A 102 -2.26 13.86 -17.19
N GLU A 103 -3.23 14.40 -16.46
CA GLU A 103 -3.01 15.04 -15.18
C GLU A 103 -3.17 14.09 -14.00
N CYS A 104 -2.34 14.32 -12.96
CA CYS A 104 -2.50 13.67 -11.66
C CYS A 104 -3.16 14.65 -10.70
N LYS A 105 -4.48 14.55 -10.55
CA LYS A 105 -5.27 15.42 -9.67
C LYS A 105 -5.57 14.71 -8.35
N LYS A 106 -5.37 15.42 -7.22
CA LYS A 106 -5.65 14.88 -5.89
C LYS A 106 -7.10 14.43 -5.75
N GLU A 107 -8.03 15.20 -6.28
CA GLU A 107 -9.48 14.93 -6.21
C GLU A 107 -9.86 13.59 -6.86
N MET A 108 -9.13 13.18 -7.90
CA MET A 108 -9.37 11.90 -8.59
C MET A 108 -8.94 10.68 -7.79
N ASN A 109 -8.22 10.86 -6.70
CA ASN A 109 -7.73 9.79 -5.82
C ASN A 109 -8.56 9.65 -4.54
N GLY A 110 -9.78 10.15 -4.52
CA GLY A 110 -10.66 10.14 -3.35
C GLY A 110 -10.92 8.76 -2.74
N LEU A 111 -10.96 7.70 -3.57
CA LEU A 111 -11.14 6.33 -3.08
C LEU A 111 -9.95 5.84 -2.25
N ALA A 112 -8.72 6.13 -2.67
CA ALA A 112 -7.53 5.76 -1.90
C ALA A 112 -7.51 6.47 -0.54
N GLN A 113 -7.90 7.77 -0.52
CA GLN A 113 -8.01 8.52 0.73
C GLN A 113 -9.16 8.03 1.61
N ALA A 114 -10.31 7.69 1.03
CA ALA A 114 -11.44 7.15 1.78
C ALA A 114 -11.11 5.77 2.39
N PHE A 115 -10.38 4.93 1.66
CA PHE A 115 -9.90 3.64 2.17
C PHE A 115 -8.90 3.83 3.32
N PHE A 116 -8.00 4.79 3.20
CA PHE A 116 -7.05 5.13 4.26
C PHE A 116 -7.79 5.55 5.55
N ASN A 117 -8.77 6.45 5.44
CA ASN A 117 -9.56 6.92 6.57
C ASN A 117 -10.40 5.78 7.20
N ALA A 118 -11.00 4.92 6.38
CA ALA A 118 -11.73 3.75 6.85
C ALA A 118 -10.81 2.77 7.60
N THR A 119 -9.60 2.57 7.09
CA THR A 119 -8.58 1.72 7.73
C THR A 119 -8.13 2.31 9.08
N GLU A 120 -7.97 3.62 9.18
CA GLU A 120 -7.65 4.30 10.44
C GLU A 120 -8.72 4.05 11.51
N ILE A 121 -9.99 4.31 11.17
CA ILE A 121 -11.12 4.11 12.08
C ILE A 121 -11.16 2.65 12.55
N LEU A 122 -10.96 1.71 11.64
CA LEU A 122 -10.95 0.30 11.96
C LEU A 122 -9.80 -0.10 12.90
N LEU A 123 -8.58 0.40 12.66
CA LEU A 123 -7.43 0.10 13.51
C LEU A 123 -7.61 0.69 14.92
N LEU A 124 -8.17 1.88 15.04
CA LEU A 124 -8.53 2.47 16.32
C LEU A 124 -9.56 1.62 17.06
N TYR A 125 -10.59 1.13 16.36
CA TYR A 125 -11.56 0.21 16.93
C TYR A 125 -10.90 -1.10 17.40
N LEU A 126 -10.12 -1.75 16.57
CA LEU A 126 -9.44 -3.01 16.93
C LEU A 126 -8.53 -2.85 18.16
N THR A 127 -7.74 -1.78 18.20
CA THR A 127 -6.86 -1.52 19.36
C THR A 127 -7.62 -1.16 20.63
N SER A 128 -8.87 -0.68 20.53
CA SER A 128 -9.73 -0.49 21.70
C SER A 128 -10.30 -1.80 22.26
N GLN A 129 -10.38 -2.85 21.43
CA GLN A 129 -10.97 -4.14 21.82
C GLN A 129 -9.92 -5.13 22.35
N VAL A 130 -8.65 -4.95 22.03
CA VAL A 130 -7.57 -5.87 22.40
C VAL A 130 -6.41 -5.11 23.06
N GLN A 131 -5.96 -5.65 24.20
CA GLN A 131 -4.81 -5.08 24.93
C GLN A 131 -3.50 -5.41 24.20
N ASP A 132 -2.50 -4.55 24.37
CA ASP A 132 -1.14 -4.72 23.85
C ASP A 132 -0.98 -4.77 22.32
N MET A 133 -2.05 -4.59 21.56
CA MET A 133 -1.96 -4.40 20.12
C MET A 133 -1.45 -3.00 19.81
N LYS A 134 -0.35 -2.89 19.09
CA LYS A 134 0.23 -1.63 18.61
C LYS A 134 0.23 -1.61 17.08
N HIS A 135 -0.07 -0.46 16.51
CA HIS A 135 -0.07 -0.32 15.06
C HIS A 135 0.57 0.99 14.59
N SER A 136 0.99 0.96 13.34
CA SER A 136 1.37 2.11 12.54
C SER A 136 0.56 2.05 11.24
N LEU A 137 -0.13 3.11 10.88
CA LEU A 137 -0.75 3.25 9.57
C LEU A 137 0.07 4.22 8.74
N SER A 138 0.82 3.70 7.77
CA SER A 138 1.68 4.49 6.89
C SER A 138 0.88 5.08 5.73
N ASN A 139 1.18 6.34 5.39
CA ASN A 139 0.50 7.10 4.35
C ASN A 139 1.39 7.28 3.09
N PRO A 140 1.38 6.33 2.15
CA PRO A 140 2.12 6.46 0.89
C PRO A 140 1.53 7.49 -0.06
N TYR A 141 0.30 7.94 0.18
CA TYR A 141 -0.37 8.98 -0.57
C TYR A 141 0.42 10.30 -0.53
N GLU A 142 0.80 10.75 0.67
CA GLU A 142 1.53 12.00 0.87
C GLU A 142 2.91 11.97 0.21
N ILE A 143 3.70 10.93 0.47
CA ILE A 143 5.06 10.86 -0.11
C ILE A 143 5.02 10.75 -1.64
N THR A 144 4.01 10.09 -2.20
CA THR A 144 3.87 9.97 -3.66
C THR A 144 3.58 11.33 -4.28
N PHE A 145 2.67 12.12 -3.71
CA PHE A 145 2.42 13.47 -4.19
C PHE A 145 3.62 14.37 -4.06
N GLU A 146 4.37 14.34 -2.97
CA GLU A 146 5.61 15.12 -2.84
C GLU A 146 6.62 14.80 -3.95
N VAL A 147 6.78 13.53 -4.26
CA VAL A 147 7.69 13.10 -5.34
C VAL A 147 7.17 13.54 -6.71
N LEU A 148 5.85 13.47 -6.95
CA LEU A 148 5.26 13.85 -8.21
C LEU A 148 5.20 15.37 -8.43
N ASP A 149 4.99 16.13 -7.36
CA ASP A 149 4.96 17.60 -7.38
C ASP A 149 6.37 18.19 -7.54
N ASN A 150 7.39 17.56 -6.95
CA ASN A 150 8.78 17.99 -7.07
C ASN A 150 9.74 16.80 -7.31
N PRO A 151 9.69 16.16 -8.49
CA PRO A 151 10.50 14.98 -8.76
C PRO A 151 12.01 15.25 -8.69
N LYS A 152 12.44 16.47 -8.98
CA LYS A 152 13.86 16.88 -8.90
C LYS A 152 14.42 16.80 -7.49
N ALA A 153 13.63 17.12 -6.46
CA ALA A 153 14.03 16.97 -5.06
C ALA A 153 14.28 15.50 -4.69
N GLY A 154 13.54 14.55 -5.28
CA GLY A 154 13.79 13.11 -5.19
C GLY A 154 14.93 12.62 -6.10
N GLY A 155 15.51 13.52 -6.92
CA GLY A 155 16.53 13.21 -7.91
C GLY A 155 16.00 12.49 -9.15
N PHE A 156 14.72 12.68 -9.48
CA PHE A 156 14.09 12.16 -10.69
C PHE A 156 14.05 13.24 -11.77
N LYS A 157 14.21 12.84 -13.03
CA LYS A 157 14.03 13.70 -14.19
C LYS A 157 12.67 13.49 -14.83
N GLU A 158 12.10 12.28 -14.67
CA GLU A 158 10.87 11.85 -15.32
C GLU A 158 9.90 11.29 -14.28
N ALA A 159 8.72 11.89 -14.18
CA ALA A 159 7.71 11.52 -13.21
C ALA A 159 6.44 10.90 -13.83
N PRO A 160 5.87 11.44 -14.94
CA PRO A 160 4.60 10.94 -15.48
C PRO A 160 4.74 9.68 -16.33
N THR A 161 5.95 9.36 -16.81
CA THR A 161 6.19 8.33 -17.83
C THR A 161 6.87 7.11 -17.24
N GLY A 162 6.49 5.89 -17.67
CA GLY A 162 7.19 4.66 -17.30
C GLY A 162 8.57 4.55 -17.96
N CYS A 163 9.53 3.95 -17.27
CA CYS A 163 10.86 3.64 -17.82
C CYS A 163 10.79 2.52 -18.86
N CYS A 164 9.86 1.57 -18.72
CA CYS A 164 9.64 0.43 -19.60
C CYS A 164 8.20 0.42 -20.10
N GLY A 165 8.02 0.36 -21.42
CA GLY A 165 6.71 0.33 -22.07
C GLY A 165 6.72 1.03 -23.42
N ASN A 166 5.56 1.14 -24.05
CA ASN A 166 5.40 1.81 -25.34
C ASN A 166 4.16 2.72 -25.32
N GLY A 167 4.05 3.60 -26.34
CA GLY A 167 2.93 4.52 -26.52
C GLY A 167 2.95 5.69 -25.55
N SER A 168 1.78 6.30 -25.34
CA SER A 168 1.63 7.44 -24.43
C SER A 168 2.04 7.07 -23.02
N TYR A 169 2.86 7.90 -22.40
CA TYR A 169 3.42 7.68 -21.06
C TYR A 169 4.17 6.33 -20.90
N ASN A 170 4.54 5.64 -22.00
CA ASN A 170 5.05 4.26 -22.00
C ASN A 170 4.12 3.29 -21.25
N ALA A 171 2.80 3.45 -21.41
CA ALA A 171 1.79 2.72 -20.64
C ALA A 171 0.75 2.00 -21.51
N GLU A 172 0.84 2.07 -22.86
CA GLU A 172 -0.12 1.41 -23.76
C GLU A 172 0.16 -0.08 -23.94
N SER A 173 1.35 -0.54 -23.58
CA SER A 173 1.69 -1.96 -23.57
C SER A 173 2.44 -2.36 -22.31
N ALA A 174 2.35 -3.63 -21.95
CA ALA A 174 3.11 -4.18 -20.83
C ALA A 174 4.63 -4.06 -21.07
N CYS A 175 5.39 -3.90 -19.98
CA CYS A 175 6.84 -4.01 -20.01
C CYS A 175 7.24 -5.47 -20.32
N ASN A 176 7.74 -5.71 -21.50
CA ASN A 176 8.21 -7.01 -22.00
C ASN A 176 9.55 -6.84 -22.73
N ILE A 177 10.07 -7.91 -23.32
CA ILE A 177 11.37 -7.91 -23.99
C ILE A 177 11.44 -6.96 -25.21
N ASP A 178 10.31 -6.68 -25.85
CA ASP A 178 10.20 -5.81 -27.03
C ASP A 178 9.84 -4.36 -26.67
N ALA A 179 9.61 -4.09 -25.39
CA ALA A 179 9.23 -2.77 -24.92
C ALA A 179 10.42 -1.82 -24.92
N LYS A 180 10.13 -0.55 -25.16
CA LYS A 180 11.10 0.53 -24.98
C LYS A 180 11.59 0.55 -23.54
N LEU A 181 12.90 0.58 -23.36
CA LEU A 181 13.54 0.70 -22.06
C LEU A 181 14.27 2.05 -21.96
N CYS A 182 14.05 2.77 -20.88
CA CYS A 182 14.77 4.00 -20.60
C CYS A 182 16.27 3.76 -20.37
N PRO A 183 17.15 4.72 -20.66
CA PRO A 183 18.59 4.55 -20.48
C PRO A 183 19.01 4.49 -19.01
N ASN A 184 18.26 5.12 -18.12
CA ASN A 184 18.56 5.16 -16.69
C ASN A 184 17.30 5.14 -15.84
N ARG A 185 16.91 3.97 -15.33
CA ARG A 185 15.75 3.77 -14.46
C ARG A 185 15.78 4.59 -13.15
N ARG A 186 16.96 5.01 -12.71
CA ARG A 186 17.11 5.83 -11.50
C ARG A 186 16.60 7.27 -11.67
N GLU A 187 16.38 7.70 -12.90
CA GLU A 187 15.85 9.02 -13.22
C GLU A 187 14.34 9.05 -13.35
N TYR A 188 13.67 7.89 -13.30
CA TYR A 188 12.23 7.73 -13.45
C TYR A 188 11.57 7.39 -12.10
N VAL A 189 10.38 7.97 -11.88
CA VAL A 189 9.53 7.59 -10.74
C VAL A 189 8.90 6.23 -10.97
N PHE A 190 8.35 5.99 -12.17
CA PHE A 190 7.68 4.74 -12.52
C PHE A 190 8.60 3.83 -13.36
N TRP A 191 8.55 2.53 -13.03
CA TRP A 191 9.21 1.49 -13.80
C TRP A 191 8.43 1.15 -15.08
N ASP A 192 7.14 0.94 -14.95
CA ASP A 192 6.23 0.61 -16.04
C ASP A 192 4.94 1.43 -15.95
N ALA A 193 3.86 0.93 -16.48
CA ALA A 193 2.56 1.59 -16.50
C ALA A 193 1.98 1.90 -15.11
N ILE A 194 2.37 1.15 -14.06
CA ILE A 194 1.75 1.22 -12.72
C ILE A 194 2.76 1.16 -11.56
N HIS A 195 3.88 0.45 -11.72
CA HIS A 195 4.80 0.18 -10.62
C HIS A 195 5.87 1.28 -10.47
N PRO A 196 6.26 1.64 -9.26
CA PRO A 196 7.38 2.55 -9.02
C PRO A 196 8.71 1.88 -9.37
N THR A 197 9.72 2.68 -9.69
CA THR A 197 11.10 2.19 -9.77
C THR A 197 11.63 1.78 -8.39
N GLU A 198 12.69 0.97 -8.36
CA GLU A 198 13.40 0.62 -7.12
C GLU A 198 13.81 1.88 -6.32
N ARG A 199 14.25 2.94 -7.00
CA ARG A 199 14.63 4.19 -6.36
C ARG A 199 13.43 4.88 -5.72
N ALA A 200 12.31 4.97 -6.42
CA ALA A 200 11.08 5.56 -5.89
C ALA A 200 10.55 4.75 -4.71
N ALA A 201 10.53 3.41 -4.82
CA ALA A 201 10.14 2.53 -3.74
C ALA A 201 11.04 2.66 -2.49
N LYS A 202 12.36 2.76 -2.67
CA LYS A 202 13.31 3.00 -1.56
C LYS A 202 13.10 4.36 -0.89
N LEU A 203 12.81 5.41 -1.66
CA LEU A 203 12.52 6.73 -1.12
C LEU A 203 11.23 6.70 -0.28
N ALA A 204 10.16 6.12 -0.83
CA ALA A 204 8.89 5.94 -0.12
C ALA A 204 9.09 5.10 1.16
N ALA A 205 9.79 3.97 1.08
CA ALA A 205 10.04 3.12 2.23
C ALA A 205 10.78 3.85 3.36
N ARG A 206 11.76 4.69 3.05
CA ARG A 206 12.48 5.50 4.04
C ARG A 206 11.56 6.54 4.71
N ALA A 207 10.71 7.21 3.92
CA ALA A 207 9.75 8.18 4.43
C ALA A 207 8.71 7.50 5.33
N LEU A 208 8.15 6.39 4.92
CA LEU A 208 7.14 5.64 5.69
C LEU A 208 7.75 4.99 6.95
N PHE A 209 9.02 4.58 6.90
CA PHE A 209 9.68 3.94 8.05
C PHE A 209 10.09 4.95 9.14
N GLY A 210 10.67 6.09 8.78
CA GLY A 210 11.27 7.02 9.74
C GLY A 210 10.96 8.50 9.50
N GLY A 211 10.11 8.86 8.54
CA GLY A 211 9.85 10.23 8.11
C GLY A 211 8.93 11.07 9.01
N GLY A 212 8.49 10.53 10.16
CA GLY A 212 7.70 11.26 11.15
C GLY A 212 6.19 11.21 10.91
N ALA A 213 5.45 12.01 11.72
CA ALA A 213 3.98 11.98 11.79
C ALA A 213 3.26 12.36 10.49
N LYS A 214 3.95 12.97 9.53
CA LYS A 214 3.38 13.28 8.22
C LYS A 214 3.04 12.02 7.40
N TYR A 215 3.85 10.96 7.56
CA TYR A 215 3.76 9.75 6.77
C TYR A 215 3.24 8.54 7.55
N ALA A 216 2.92 8.73 8.84
CA ALA A 216 2.38 7.66 9.67
C ALA A 216 1.42 8.19 10.72
N ILE A 217 0.32 7.49 10.94
CA ILE A 217 -0.66 7.75 11.98
C ILE A 217 -0.43 6.77 13.13
N THR A 218 -0.69 7.22 14.35
CA THR A 218 -0.53 6.53 15.64
C THR A 218 0.93 6.39 16.04
N LEU A 219 1.70 5.49 15.43
CA LEU A 219 3.12 5.29 15.69
C LEU A 219 3.91 5.35 14.39
N ILE A 220 5.12 5.89 14.46
CA ILE A 220 6.07 5.79 13.35
C ILE A 220 6.52 4.33 13.25
N LEU A 221 6.62 3.80 12.04
CA LEU A 221 6.93 2.38 11.82
C LEU A 221 8.28 1.96 12.43
N SER A 222 9.29 2.83 12.38
CA SER A 222 10.58 2.61 13.03
C SER A 222 10.47 2.49 14.54
N TYR A 223 9.64 3.32 15.17
CA TYR A 223 9.38 3.23 16.61
C TYR A 223 8.66 1.93 16.96
N LEU A 224 7.64 1.54 16.16
CA LEU A 224 6.93 0.29 16.33
C LEU A 224 7.87 -0.94 16.21
N ALA A 225 8.87 -0.85 15.34
CA ALA A 225 9.90 -1.90 15.19
C ALA A 225 10.86 -1.97 16.39
N LEU A 226 11.15 -0.81 17.04
CA LEU A 226 12.12 -0.72 18.14
C LEU A 226 11.56 -1.10 19.52
N ILE A 227 10.24 -1.08 19.72
CA ILE A 227 9.60 -1.45 21.00
C ILE A 227 9.87 -2.95 21.34
N CYS A 228 10.86 -3.56 20.72
CA CYS A 228 11.23 -4.99 20.83
C CYS A 228 12.04 -5.35 22.08
N SER A 229 12.37 -4.39 22.91
CA SER A 229 13.20 -4.60 24.12
C SER A 229 12.37 -4.60 25.38
#